data_21d9831d720f454d5c642b7138fd20ab
#
_entry.id   21d9831d720f454d5c642b7138fd20ab
#
_cell.length_a   1.000
_cell.length_b   1.000
_cell.length_c   1.000
_cell.angle_alpha   90.00
_cell.angle_beta   90.00
_cell.angle_gamma   90.00
#
_symmetry.space_group_name_H-M   'P 1'
#
loop_
_entity.id
_entity.type
_entity.pdbx_description
1 polymer ?
#
loop_
_entity_poly.entity_id
_entity_poly.type
_entity_poly.pdbx_seq_one_letter_code
_entity_poly.pdbx_strand_id
1 'polypeptide(L)'
;MTEDLVDSRPKEVESETSSDDAGPPTADEFFKSPDFYKNAQQYWSRIDPTIDGMLGGLSIIDTTDVNGSARFLNQLFKMKPAPGTTRALDCGAGIGRVTKNLLMNYFKTVDLVEQDENFVRKAHDYLSTNDQLNEKIGTIHNVGLQDFTLTDNTYDVIWCQWVLGHLTDEDLGAFFKRCTAGLTKNGCIIIKENFTSTNDFCIDATDSSVTRSLRVTKTILESANLRIVKICKQDNFIQGLFPVYSIACKPNRRIQ
;
A
#
# COMPACT_ATOMS: atom_id res chain seq x y z
N MET A 1 12.79 -34.80 15.83
CA MET A 1 12.91 -33.46 16.42
C MET A 1 11.94 -32.59 15.66
N THR A 2 10.79 -32.36 16.24
CA THR A 2 9.71 -31.52 15.68
C THR A 2 9.94 -30.11 16.20
N GLU A 3 10.38 -29.20 15.33
CA GLU A 3 10.51 -27.78 15.66
C GLU A 3 9.11 -27.17 15.71
N ASP A 4 8.82 -26.55 16.86
CA ASP A 4 7.58 -25.82 17.12
C ASP A 4 7.50 -24.61 16.18
N LEU A 5 6.56 -24.66 15.23
CA LEU A 5 6.15 -23.50 14.46
C LEU A 5 5.47 -22.52 15.41
N VAL A 6 6.12 -21.40 15.66
CA VAL A 6 5.56 -20.28 16.43
C VAL A 6 4.30 -19.79 15.74
N ASP A 7 3.17 -19.95 16.44
CA ASP A 7 1.84 -19.51 16.03
C ASP A 7 1.79 -17.96 15.99
N SER A 8 2.00 -17.39 14.81
CA SER A 8 1.91 -15.94 14.55
C SER A 8 0.50 -15.50 14.11
N ARG A 9 -0.53 -16.11 14.71
CA ARG A 9 -1.88 -15.55 14.57
C ARG A 9 -1.96 -14.22 15.32
N PRO A 10 -2.63 -13.18 14.80
CA PRO A 10 -3.01 -12.04 15.60
C PRO A 10 -3.83 -12.58 16.79
N LYS A 11 -3.27 -12.51 17.97
CA LYS A 11 -3.99 -12.87 19.20
C LYS A 11 -5.10 -11.84 19.35
N GLU A 12 -6.35 -12.31 19.36
CA GLU A 12 -7.41 -11.56 20.01
C GLU A 12 -6.94 -11.34 21.46
N VAL A 13 -6.65 -10.09 21.77
CA VAL A 13 -6.27 -9.69 23.13
C VAL A 13 -7.55 -9.77 23.96
N GLU A 14 -7.70 -10.85 24.72
CA GLU A 14 -8.63 -10.86 25.84
C GLU A 14 -8.15 -9.80 26.83
N SER A 15 -8.81 -8.64 26.83
CA SER A 15 -8.56 -7.56 27.77
C SER A 15 -9.04 -7.99 29.14
N GLU A 16 -8.13 -7.98 30.11
CA GLU A 16 -8.49 -8.00 31.53
C GLU A 16 -9.45 -6.82 31.81
N THR A 17 -10.60 -7.14 32.35
CA THR A 17 -11.69 -6.26 32.69
C THR A 17 -11.30 -5.26 33.77
N SER A 18 -11.01 -4.03 33.38
CA SER A 18 -11.25 -2.86 34.22
C SER A 18 -12.52 -2.18 33.70
N SER A 19 -13.44 -1.96 34.62
CA SER A 19 -14.77 -1.40 34.44
C SER A 19 -14.77 -0.05 33.72
N ASP A 20 -15.02 -0.06 32.40
CA ASP A 20 -15.75 0.98 31.67
C ASP A 20 -16.35 0.30 30.43
N ASP A 21 -17.67 0.34 30.31
CA ASP A 21 -18.52 -0.39 29.37
C ASP A 21 -18.51 0.25 27.96
N ALA A 22 -17.32 0.62 27.49
CA ALA A 22 -17.10 1.11 26.13
C ALA A 22 -16.61 -0.07 25.26
N GLY A 23 -17.44 -0.50 24.30
CA GLY A 23 -17.02 -1.47 23.29
C GLY A 23 -15.74 -1.04 22.54
N PRO A 24 -15.16 -1.91 21.69
CA PRO A 24 -13.96 -1.55 20.93
C PRO A 24 -14.22 -0.26 20.12
N PRO A 25 -13.22 0.64 20.00
CA PRO A 25 -13.39 1.92 19.33
C PRO A 25 -13.86 1.71 17.88
N THR A 26 -14.73 2.57 17.40
CA THR A 26 -15.07 2.65 16.00
C THR A 26 -13.87 3.15 15.18
N ALA A 27 -13.85 2.89 13.88
CA ALA A 27 -12.77 3.41 13.03
C ALA A 27 -12.69 4.95 13.09
N ASP A 28 -13.83 5.63 13.16
CA ASP A 28 -13.89 7.10 13.30
C ASP A 28 -13.26 7.61 14.59
N GLU A 29 -13.48 6.92 15.71
CA GLU A 29 -12.84 7.27 16.99
C GLU A 29 -11.34 7.00 16.95
N PHE A 30 -10.94 5.89 16.34
CA PHE A 30 -9.53 5.52 16.18
C PHE A 30 -8.79 6.55 15.31
N PHE A 31 -9.37 6.99 14.20
CA PHE A 31 -8.81 8.02 13.33
C PHE A 31 -8.72 9.41 13.97
N LYS A 32 -9.59 9.73 14.95
CA LYS A 32 -9.55 10.99 15.68
C LYS A 32 -8.46 11.04 16.76
N SER A 33 -7.78 9.93 17.02
CA SER A 33 -6.63 9.93 17.93
C SER A 33 -5.55 10.90 17.43
N PRO A 34 -5.10 11.85 18.26
CA PRO A 34 -4.03 12.78 17.89
C PRO A 34 -2.70 12.07 17.63
N ASP A 35 -2.58 10.85 18.11
CA ASP A 35 -1.36 10.04 18.00
C ASP A 35 -1.44 9.01 16.84
N PHE A 36 -2.53 8.96 16.05
CA PHE A 36 -2.72 7.96 14.98
C PHE A 36 -1.49 7.85 14.07
N TYR A 37 -1.04 8.93 13.46
CA TYR A 37 0.15 8.94 12.60
C TYR A 37 1.45 8.74 13.35
N LYS A 38 1.57 9.32 14.54
CA LYS A 38 2.76 9.18 15.38
C LYS A 38 2.98 7.74 15.82
N ASN A 39 1.92 7.03 16.21
CA ASN A 39 2.01 5.63 16.60
C ASN A 39 2.46 4.75 15.43
N ALA A 40 1.92 4.96 14.22
CA ALA A 40 2.37 4.28 13.02
C ALA A 40 3.86 4.54 12.73
N GLN A 41 4.30 5.80 12.80
CA GLN A 41 5.72 6.15 12.63
C GLN A 41 6.61 5.48 13.67
N GLN A 42 6.20 5.47 14.94
CA GLN A 42 6.96 4.82 16.00
C GLN A 42 7.04 3.30 15.84
N TYR A 43 5.99 2.67 15.36
CA TYR A 43 5.99 1.24 15.07
C TYR A 43 7.00 0.93 13.96
N TRP A 44 6.85 1.58 12.79
CA TRP A 44 7.68 1.29 11.63
C TRP A 44 9.14 1.67 11.83
N SER A 45 9.45 2.69 12.63
CA SER A 45 10.84 3.07 12.95
C SER A 45 11.61 2.00 13.76
N ARG A 46 10.91 1.03 14.35
CA ARG A 46 11.50 -0.09 15.10
C ARG A 46 11.63 -1.36 14.26
N ILE A 47 11.03 -1.37 13.07
CA ILE A 47 11.08 -2.53 12.18
C ILE A 47 12.42 -2.56 11.45
N ASP A 48 13.02 -3.75 11.39
CA ASP A 48 14.27 -3.94 10.66
C ASP A 48 14.07 -3.64 9.15
N PRO A 49 14.97 -2.86 8.52
CA PRO A 49 14.87 -2.51 7.11
C PRO A 49 15.28 -3.68 6.20
N THR A 50 14.51 -4.75 6.25
CA THR A 50 14.71 -6.01 5.51
C THR A 50 13.42 -6.39 4.76
N ILE A 51 13.52 -7.32 3.80
CA ILE A 51 12.31 -7.86 3.14
C ILE A 51 11.37 -8.48 4.17
N ASP A 52 11.92 -9.17 5.16
CA ASP A 52 11.14 -9.81 6.22
C ASP A 52 10.41 -8.78 7.07
N GLY A 53 11.09 -7.70 7.46
CA GLY A 53 10.47 -6.57 8.17
C GLY A 53 9.36 -5.90 7.36
N MET A 54 9.55 -5.68 6.05
CA MET A 54 8.53 -5.10 5.17
C MET A 54 7.30 -6.02 4.98
N LEU A 55 7.44 -7.31 5.27
CA LEU A 55 6.38 -8.31 5.14
C LEU A 55 5.88 -8.83 6.50
N GLY A 56 6.19 -8.13 7.59
CA GLY A 56 5.71 -8.47 8.93
C GLY A 56 6.12 -9.87 9.39
N GLY A 57 7.35 -10.30 9.05
CA GLY A 57 7.86 -11.65 9.37
C GLY A 57 7.43 -12.73 8.36
N LEU A 58 6.80 -12.37 7.25
CA LEU A 58 6.27 -13.31 6.25
C LEU A 58 7.05 -13.25 4.93
N SER A 59 8.39 -13.16 4.96
CA SER A 59 9.21 -13.07 3.74
C SER A 59 8.98 -14.21 2.74
N ILE A 60 8.48 -15.35 3.20
CA ILE A 60 8.11 -16.50 2.35
C ILE A 60 7.05 -16.14 1.27
N ILE A 61 6.22 -15.12 1.49
CA ILE A 61 5.23 -14.70 0.50
C ILE A 61 5.80 -13.81 -0.60
N ASP A 62 7.03 -13.29 -0.49
CA ASP A 62 7.59 -12.27 -1.39
C ASP A 62 7.47 -12.66 -2.86
N THR A 63 7.97 -13.83 -3.22
CA THR A 63 7.91 -14.32 -4.62
C THR A 63 6.47 -14.47 -5.12
N THR A 64 5.57 -14.98 -4.29
CA THR A 64 4.15 -15.15 -4.64
C THR A 64 3.47 -13.80 -4.83
N ASP A 65 3.76 -12.84 -3.97
CA ASP A 65 3.28 -11.46 -4.04
C ASP A 65 3.72 -10.76 -5.33
N VAL A 66 5.02 -10.78 -5.63
CA VAL A 66 5.60 -10.16 -6.82
C VAL A 66 5.05 -10.80 -8.10
N ASN A 67 4.98 -12.13 -8.16
CA ASN A 67 4.43 -12.84 -9.31
C ASN A 67 2.95 -12.52 -9.54
N GLY A 68 2.15 -12.40 -8.47
CA GLY A 68 0.75 -11.97 -8.55
C GLY A 68 0.64 -10.56 -9.11
N SER A 69 1.45 -9.64 -8.62
CA SER A 69 1.52 -8.25 -9.07
C SER A 69 1.94 -8.15 -10.54
N ALA A 70 2.93 -8.94 -10.97
CA ALA A 70 3.37 -9.00 -12.36
C ALA A 70 2.27 -9.50 -13.30
N ARG A 71 1.54 -10.56 -12.89
CA ARG A 71 0.37 -11.05 -13.66
C ARG A 71 -0.71 -9.97 -13.79
N PHE A 72 -0.98 -9.23 -12.72
CA PHE A 72 -1.95 -8.14 -12.72
C PHE A 72 -1.55 -7.01 -13.66
N LEU A 73 -0.30 -6.53 -13.61
CA LEU A 73 0.25 -5.52 -14.53
C LEU A 73 0.19 -5.98 -15.98
N ASN A 74 0.61 -7.21 -16.28
CA ASN A 74 0.57 -7.77 -17.64
C ASN A 74 -0.85 -7.81 -18.22
N GLN A 75 -1.86 -8.06 -17.38
CA GLN A 75 -3.25 -7.99 -17.80
C GLN A 75 -3.73 -6.54 -17.99
N LEU A 76 -3.27 -5.62 -17.15
CA LEU A 76 -3.60 -4.20 -17.24
C LEU A 76 -3.06 -3.56 -18.53
N PHE A 77 -1.82 -3.91 -18.92
CA PHE A 77 -1.21 -3.45 -20.18
C PHE A 77 -1.88 -4.00 -21.44
N LYS A 78 -2.68 -5.06 -21.35
CA LYS A 78 -3.51 -5.57 -22.46
C LYS A 78 -4.85 -4.83 -22.58
N MET A 79 -5.24 -4.03 -21.62
CA MET A 79 -6.48 -3.24 -21.68
C MET A 79 -6.35 -2.07 -22.67
N LYS A 80 -7.48 -1.55 -23.15
CA LYS A 80 -7.51 -0.38 -24.06
C LYS A 80 -8.41 0.71 -23.47
N PRO A 81 -7.88 1.90 -23.18
CA PRO A 81 -6.47 2.31 -23.26
C PRO A 81 -5.64 1.74 -22.10
N ALA A 82 -4.45 1.25 -22.41
CA ALA A 82 -3.46 0.84 -21.42
C ALA A 82 -2.78 2.07 -20.78
N PRO A 83 -2.26 1.99 -19.54
CA PRO A 83 -1.34 2.98 -19.02
C PRO A 83 -0.02 2.97 -19.80
N GLY A 84 0.73 4.08 -19.74
CA GLY A 84 2.10 4.13 -20.24
C GLY A 84 3.07 3.33 -19.36
N THR A 85 4.34 3.31 -19.77
CA THR A 85 5.44 2.64 -19.06
C THR A 85 6.64 3.55 -18.84
N THR A 86 6.41 4.87 -18.82
CA THR A 86 7.48 5.85 -18.67
C THR A 86 7.83 6.05 -17.21
N ARG A 87 6.84 6.38 -16.36
CA ARG A 87 7.11 6.71 -14.96
C ARG A 87 6.09 6.09 -14.03
N ALA A 88 6.56 5.46 -12.96
CA ALA A 88 5.73 4.97 -11.87
C ALA A 88 6.09 5.65 -10.56
N LEU A 89 5.17 5.62 -9.60
CA LEU A 89 5.35 6.04 -8.22
C LEU A 89 5.06 4.85 -7.31
N ASP A 90 5.99 4.52 -6.40
CA ASP A 90 5.84 3.52 -5.35
C ASP A 90 5.52 4.23 -4.03
N CYS A 91 4.31 4.09 -3.52
CA CYS A 91 3.81 4.79 -2.34
C CYS A 91 3.91 3.89 -1.10
N GLY A 92 4.58 4.38 -0.04
CA GLY A 92 4.94 3.57 1.11
C GLY A 92 5.95 2.50 0.72
N ALA A 93 7.00 2.93 0.02
CA ALA A 93 7.92 2.03 -0.66
C ALA A 93 8.78 1.18 0.29
N GLY A 94 8.88 1.56 1.58
CA GLY A 94 9.78 0.93 2.52
C GLY A 94 11.22 0.97 2.00
N ILE A 95 11.87 -0.17 1.99
CA ILE A 95 13.22 -0.32 1.42
C ILE A 95 13.26 -0.40 -0.12
N GLY A 96 12.12 -0.20 -0.80
CA GLY A 96 12.04 -0.31 -2.27
C GLY A 96 11.85 -1.74 -2.79
N ARG A 97 11.28 -2.65 -1.99
CA ARG A 97 11.05 -4.06 -2.37
C ARG A 97 10.23 -4.19 -3.64
N VAL A 98 9.09 -3.50 -3.71
CA VAL A 98 8.19 -3.51 -4.87
C VAL A 98 8.83 -2.79 -6.04
N THR A 99 9.47 -1.66 -5.80
CA THR A 99 10.25 -0.93 -6.82
C THR A 99 11.23 -1.86 -7.52
N LYS A 100 12.11 -2.55 -6.77
CA LYS A 100 13.18 -3.39 -7.33
C LYS A 100 12.65 -4.64 -8.01
N ASN A 101 11.76 -5.39 -7.31
CA ASN A 101 11.37 -6.72 -7.76
C ASN A 101 10.24 -6.67 -8.81
N LEU A 102 9.52 -5.54 -8.90
CA LEU A 102 8.38 -5.40 -9.82
C LEU A 102 8.51 -4.19 -10.75
N LEU A 103 8.43 -2.96 -10.21
CA LEU A 103 8.16 -1.77 -11.02
C LEU A 103 9.29 -1.44 -11.99
N MET A 104 10.55 -1.61 -11.60
CA MET A 104 11.71 -1.40 -12.49
C MET A 104 11.74 -2.34 -13.69
N ASN A 105 11.00 -3.45 -13.68
CA ASN A 105 10.87 -4.35 -14.84
C ASN A 105 9.89 -3.82 -15.89
N TYR A 106 9.03 -2.86 -15.54
CA TYR A 106 7.97 -2.35 -16.41
C TYR A 106 8.14 -0.88 -16.78
N PHE A 107 8.78 -0.08 -15.92
CA PHE A 107 8.85 1.36 -16.10
C PHE A 107 10.29 1.82 -16.34
N LYS A 108 10.42 2.94 -17.08
CA LYS A 108 11.73 3.56 -17.33
C LYS A 108 12.26 4.27 -16.09
N THR A 109 11.36 4.86 -15.31
CA THR A 109 11.71 5.56 -14.06
C THR A 109 10.69 5.21 -12.99
N VAL A 110 11.14 5.00 -11.76
CA VAL A 110 10.29 4.77 -10.59
C VAL A 110 10.69 5.75 -9.49
N ASP A 111 9.76 6.60 -9.09
CA ASP A 111 9.87 7.42 -7.89
C ASP A 111 9.33 6.65 -6.69
N LEU A 112 9.83 6.97 -5.51
CA LEU A 112 9.41 6.37 -4.25
C LEU A 112 8.94 7.44 -3.28
N VAL A 113 7.94 7.10 -2.46
CA VAL A 113 7.53 7.90 -1.29
C VAL A 113 7.61 7.01 -0.07
N GLU A 114 8.38 7.41 0.92
CA GLU A 114 8.54 6.70 2.18
C GLU A 114 8.77 7.70 3.31
N GLN A 115 8.06 7.54 4.44
CA GLN A 115 8.15 8.49 5.54
C GLN A 115 9.30 8.18 6.50
N ASP A 116 9.71 6.91 6.64
CA ASP A 116 10.77 6.51 7.58
C ASP A 116 12.15 6.73 6.95
N GLU A 117 12.97 7.55 7.60
CA GLU A 117 14.31 7.90 7.11
C GLU A 117 15.26 6.70 7.07
N ASN A 118 15.11 5.71 7.95
CA ASN A 118 15.95 4.51 7.94
C ASN A 118 15.61 3.66 6.71
N PHE A 119 14.31 3.56 6.36
CA PHE A 119 13.89 2.86 5.15
C PHE A 119 14.36 3.59 3.89
N VAL A 120 14.27 4.93 3.86
CA VAL A 120 14.79 5.73 2.74
C VAL A 120 16.29 5.49 2.55
N ARG A 121 17.08 5.54 3.61
CA ARG A 121 18.54 5.24 3.55
C ARG A 121 18.80 3.83 3.04
N LYS A 122 18.05 2.86 3.56
CA LYS A 122 18.18 1.46 3.11
C LYS A 122 17.73 1.28 1.68
N ALA A 123 16.71 2.01 1.21
CA ALA A 123 16.26 1.97 -0.17
C ALA A 123 17.37 2.39 -1.14
N HIS A 124 18.12 3.45 -0.84
CA HIS A 124 19.28 3.84 -1.63
C HIS A 124 20.27 2.69 -1.81
N ASP A 125 20.65 2.02 -0.72
CA ASP A 125 21.60 0.91 -0.76
C ASP A 125 21.00 -0.32 -1.47
N TYR A 126 19.74 -0.64 -1.17
CA TYR A 126 19.07 -1.82 -1.68
C TYR A 126 18.80 -1.76 -3.18
N LEU A 127 18.49 -0.57 -3.69
CA LEU A 127 18.20 -0.34 -5.11
C LEU A 127 19.47 -0.19 -5.94
N SER A 128 20.53 0.40 -5.37
CA SER A 128 21.80 0.71 -6.06
C SER A 128 22.68 -0.53 -6.26
N THR A 129 22.16 -1.59 -6.89
CA THR A 129 22.89 -2.86 -7.04
C THR A 129 23.64 -3.02 -8.35
N ASN A 130 23.30 -2.26 -9.38
CA ASN A 130 24.01 -2.19 -10.66
C ASN A 130 23.62 -0.91 -11.43
N ASP A 131 24.48 -0.47 -12.32
CA ASP A 131 24.31 0.79 -13.05
C ASP A 131 23.01 0.86 -13.87
N GLN A 132 22.60 -0.23 -14.51
CA GLN A 132 21.39 -0.25 -15.32
C GLN A 132 20.10 -0.10 -14.49
N LEU A 133 20.09 -0.59 -13.25
CA LEU A 133 18.95 -0.39 -12.34
C LEU A 133 19.00 1.01 -11.73
N ASN A 134 20.21 1.53 -11.45
CA ASN A 134 20.37 2.86 -10.89
C ASN A 134 19.76 3.95 -11.80
N GLU A 135 19.89 3.81 -13.12
CA GLU A 135 19.27 4.73 -14.09
C GLU A 135 17.75 4.78 -14.03
N LYS A 136 17.11 3.76 -13.46
CA LYS A 136 15.65 3.69 -13.30
C LYS A 136 15.15 4.28 -12.00
N ILE A 137 16.01 4.54 -11.05
CA ILE A 137 15.64 5.15 -9.78
C ILE A 137 15.39 6.64 -10.03
N GLY A 138 14.19 7.09 -9.75
CA GLY A 138 13.82 8.48 -9.79
C GLY A 138 14.10 9.18 -8.45
N THR A 139 13.17 10.04 -8.04
CA THR A 139 13.26 10.74 -6.76
C THR A 139 12.74 9.85 -5.64
N ILE A 140 13.46 9.79 -4.53
CA ILE A 140 12.98 9.21 -3.27
C ILE A 140 12.53 10.37 -2.38
N HIS A 141 11.22 10.45 -2.12
CA HIS A 141 10.59 11.47 -1.30
C HIS A 141 10.46 10.97 0.14
N ASN A 142 11.13 11.63 1.09
CA ASN A 142 11.00 11.29 2.51
C ASN A 142 9.87 12.10 3.15
N VAL A 143 8.65 11.61 3.02
CA VAL A 143 7.43 12.29 3.48
C VAL A 143 6.28 11.29 3.64
N GLY A 144 5.36 11.55 4.57
CA GLY A 144 4.12 10.77 4.72
C GLY A 144 3.13 11.03 3.57
N LEU A 145 2.32 10.03 3.22
CA LEU A 145 1.37 10.15 2.11
C LEU A 145 0.29 11.21 2.36
N GLN A 146 -0.05 11.49 3.63
CA GLN A 146 -1.00 12.54 4.00
C GLN A 146 -0.53 13.94 3.56
N ASP A 147 0.79 14.16 3.54
CA ASP A 147 1.42 15.45 3.22
C ASP A 147 2.04 15.48 1.81
N PHE A 148 2.15 14.32 1.17
CA PHE A 148 2.80 14.23 -0.14
C PHE A 148 1.99 14.89 -1.25
N THR A 149 2.64 15.73 -2.03
CA THR A 149 2.08 16.39 -3.22
C THR A 149 2.73 15.85 -4.48
N LEU A 150 1.91 15.53 -5.48
CA LEU A 150 2.38 14.98 -6.75
C LEU A 150 2.53 16.10 -7.79
N THR A 151 3.51 15.94 -8.68
CA THR A 151 3.58 16.75 -9.90
C THR A 151 2.49 16.29 -10.87
N ASP A 152 1.72 17.24 -11.40
CA ASP A 152 0.61 16.98 -12.31
C ASP A 152 1.06 16.23 -13.57
N ASN A 153 0.21 15.35 -14.07
CA ASN A 153 0.36 14.64 -15.35
C ASN A 153 1.73 13.93 -15.53
N THR A 154 2.25 13.31 -14.47
CA THR A 154 3.59 12.76 -14.42
C THR A 154 3.62 11.24 -14.47
N TYR A 155 2.68 10.56 -13.78
CA TYR A 155 2.75 9.14 -13.53
C TYR A 155 1.81 8.32 -14.40
N ASP A 156 2.34 7.29 -15.02
CA ASP A 156 1.56 6.28 -15.75
C ASP A 156 0.92 5.29 -14.78
N VAL A 157 1.60 4.97 -13.69
CA VAL A 157 1.11 4.13 -12.62
C VAL A 157 1.54 4.70 -11.26
N ILE A 158 0.58 4.81 -10.34
CA ILE A 158 0.80 5.08 -8.92
C ILE A 158 0.46 3.78 -8.19
N TRP A 159 1.45 3.16 -7.56
CA TRP A 159 1.34 1.88 -6.86
C TRP A 159 1.29 2.11 -5.37
N CYS A 160 0.24 1.61 -4.71
CA CYS A 160 0.06 1.65 -3.27
C CYS A 160 -0.14 0.23 -2.77
N GLN A 161 0.80 -0.28 -1.97
CA GLN A 161 0.73 -1.64 -1.46
C GLN A 161 1.03 -1.68 0.03
N TRP A 162 0.05 -2.17 0.83
CA TRP A 162 0.14 -2.34 2.28
C TRP A 162 0.56 -1.07 3.03
N VAL A 163 0.00 0.06 2.61
CA VAL A 163 0.29 1.38 3.18
C VAL A 163 -0.97 2.20 3.47
N LEU A 164 -2.06 1.94 2.73
CA LEU A 164 -3.26 2.78 2.81
C LEU A 164 -4.05 2.61 4.12
N GLY A 165 -3.77 1.54 4.87
CA GLY A 165 -4.28 1.34 6.22
C GLY A 165 -3.80 2.39 7.22
N HIS A 166 -2.67 3.04 6.96
CA HIS A 166 -2.09 4.09 7.79
C HIS A 166 -2.58 5.51 7.46
N LEU A 167 -3.60 5.64 6.62
CA LEU A 167 -4.29 6.92 6.37
C LEU A 167 -5.69 6.90 6.97
N THR A 168 -6.14 8.02 7.53
CA THR A 168 -7.56 8.22 7.85
C THR A 168 -8.40 8.15 6.58
N ASP A 169 -9.71 7.96 6.68
CA ASP A 169 -10.59 7.94 5.49
C ASP A 169 -10.59 9.30 4.76
N GLU A 170 -10.49 10.40 5.52
CA GLU A 170 -10.41 11.75 4.98
C GLU A 170 -9.10 11.96 4.21
N ASP A 171 -7.95 11.64 4.82
CA ASP A 171 -6.64 11.79 4.20
C ASP A 171 -6.46 10.83 3.01
N LEU A 172 -7.02 9.62 3.08
CA LEU A 172 -7.02 8.69 1.97
C LEU A 172 -7.81 9.24 0.77
N GLY A 173 -8.98 9.82 1.02
CA GLY A 173 -9.76 10.50 -0.01
C GLY A 173 -9.02 11.70 -0.62
N ALA A 174 -8.37 12.51 0.23
CA ALA A 174 -7.55 13.65 -0.20
C ALA A 174 -6.31 13.17 -1.00
N PHE A 175 -5.64 12.13 -0.54
CA PHE A 175 -4.51 11.53 -1.26
C PHE A 175 -4.92 11.02 -2.65
N PHE A 176 -6.03 10.31 -2.78
CA PHE A 176 -6.52 9.87 -4.09
C PHE A 176 -6.86 11.02 -5.04
N LYS A 177 -7.36 12.15 -4.53
CA LYS A 177 -7.59 13.34 -5.34
C LYS A 177 -6.26 13.91 -5.87
N ARG A 178 -5.22 13.99 -5.03
CA ARG A 178 -3.87 14.40 -5.46
C ARG A 178 -3.27 13.41 -6.46
N CYS A 179 -3.42 12.11 -6.23
CA CYS A 179 -3.01 11.08 -7.19
C CYS A 179 -3.68 11.27 -8.56
N THR A 180 -4.97 11.61 -8.57
CA THR A 180 -5.70 11.85 -9.83
C THR A 180 -5.08 12.98 -10.67
N ALA A 181 -4.65 14.07 -10.04
CA ALA A 181 -3.93 15.16 -10.73
C ALA A 181 -2.56 14.72 -11.25
N GLY A 182 -1.85 13.87 -10.48
CA GLY A 182 -0.54 13.34 -10.85
C GLY A 182 -0.55 12.32 -12.01
N LEU A 183 -1.71 11.74 -12.36
CA LEU A 183 -1.81 10.74 -13.42
C LEU A 183 -1.70 11.34 -14.82
N THR A 184 -0.94 10.65 -15.70
CA THR A 184 -0.98 10.90 -17.16
C THR A 184 -2.36 10.54 -17.73
N LYS A 185 -2.60 10.95 -19.01
CA LYS A 185 -3.90 10.78 -19.69
C LYS A 185 -4.50 9.37 -19.55
N ASN A 186 -3.70 8.32 -19.60
CA ASN A 186 -4.15 6.93 -19.49
C ASN A 186 -3.70 6.25 -18.21
N GLY A 187 -3.09 7.01 -17.31
CA GLY A 187 -2.56 6.53 -16.05
C GLY A 187 -3.62 5.89 -15.15
N CYS A 188 -3.17 5.14 -14.18
CA CYS A 188 -4.03 4.51 -13.17
C CYS A 188 -3.34 4.43 -11.80
N ILE A 189 -4.16 4.39 -10.76
CA ILE A 189 -3.74 4.06 -9.41
C ILE A 189 -3.94 2.55 -9.23
N ILE A 190 -2.95 1.87 -8.68
CA ILE A 190 -3.05 0.46 -8.30
C ILE A 190 -2.97 0.38 -6.79
N ILE A 191 -3.96 -0.27 -6.20
CA ILE A 191 -4.07 -0.56 -4.77
C ILE A 191 -3.88 -2.06 -4.61
N LYS A 192 -2.93 -2.49 -3.78
CA LYS A 192 -2.79 -3.88 -3.38
C LYS A 192 -2.78 -3.95 -1.85
N GLU A 193 -3.90 -4.39 -1.29
CA GLU A 193 -4.17 -4.31 0.15
C GLU A 193 -4.87 -5.55 0.68
N ASN A 194 -4.78 -5.72 1.99
CA ASN A 194 -5.63 -6.60 2.77
C ASN A 194 -7.05 -6.03 2.81
N PHE A 195 -8.06 -6.91 2.79
CA PHE A 195 -9.45 -6.49 2.92
C PHE A 195 -10.18 -7.38 3.94
N THR A 196 -10.95 -6.76 4.84
CA THR A 196 -11.85 -7.52 5.70
C THR A 196 -13.08 -7.98 4.92
N SER A 197 -13.56 -9.19 5.23
CA SER A 197 -14.77 -9.78 4.62
C SER A 197 -15.96 -9.82 5.57
N THR A 198 -15.75 -9.57 6.86
CA THR A 198 -16.77 -9.73 7.91
C THR A 198 -17.32 -8.41 8.42
N ASN A 199 -16.46 -7.40 8.54
CA ASN A 199 -16.79 -6.08 9.05
C ASN A 199 -16.33 -5.02 8.06
N ASP A 200 -16.77 -3.77 8.23
CA ASP A 200 -16.29 -2.67 7.41
C ASP A 200 -14.84 -2.31 7.71
N PHE A 201 -14.42 -2.52 8.95
CA PHE A 201 -13.09 -2.20 9.45
C PHE A 201 -12.58 -3.28 10.38
N CYS A 202 -11.26 -3.49 10.34
CA CYS A 202 -10.50 -4.18 11.37
C CYS A 202 -9.35 -3.25 11.77
N ILE A 203 -9.33 -2.85 13.05
CA ILE A 203 -8.31 -1.96 13.63
C ILE A 203 -7.16 -2.81 14.12
N ASP A 204 -5.93 -2.43 13.78
CA ASP A 204 -4.72 -2.92 14.42
C ASP A 204 -4.08 -1.78 15.23
N ALA A 205 -4.24 -1.85 16.55
CA ALA A 205 -3.67 -0.85 17.45
C ALA A 205 -2.13 -1.00 17.59
N THR A 206 -1.56 -2.12 17.18
CA THR A 206 -0.13 -2.40 17.30
C THR A 206 0.69 -1.52 16.36
N ASP A 207 0.25 -1.45 15.09
CA ASP A 207 0.92 -0.65 14.05
C ASP A 207 0.14 0.62 13.68
N SER A 208 -0.96 0.88 14.38
CA SER A 208 -1.86 2.01 14.13
C SER A 208 -2.37 2.02 12.69
N SER A 209 -2.95 0.89 12.27
CA SER A 209 -3.54 0.74 10.94
C SER A 209 -4.99 0.27 10.96
N VAL A 210 -5.66 0.40 9.83
CA VAL A 210 -7.03 -0.06 9.63
C VAL A 210 -7.13 -0.85 8.33
N THR A 211 -7.52 -2.13 8.45
CA THR A 211 -7.91 -2.93 7.29
C THR A 211 -9.37 -2.63 6.95
N ARG A 212 -9.63 -2.09 5.76
CA ARG A 212 -10.96 -1.73 5.27
C ARG A 212 -11.62 -2.87 4.51
N SER A 213 -12.97 -2.86 4.45
CA SER A 213 -13.69 -3.71 3.48
C SER A 213 -13.59 -3.13 2.05
N LEU A 214 -13.83 -4.00 1.06
CA LEU A 214 -13.96 -3.55 -0.34
C LEU A 214 -15.07 -2.50 -0.52
N ARG A 215 -16.15 -2.59 0.27
CA ARG A 215 -17.26 -1.65 0.23
C ARG A 215 -16.81 -0.25 0.65
N VAL A 216 -16.14 -0.13 1.79
CA VAL A 216 -15.63 1.15 2.30
C VAL A 216 -14.62 1.75 1.33
N THR A 217 -13.64 0.95 0.88
CA THR A 217 -12.63 1.41 -0.09
C THR A 217 -13.27 1.93 -1.39
N LYS A 218 -14.30 1.24 -1.89
CA LYS A 218 -15.05 1.68 -3.08
C LYS A 218 -15.72 3.04 -2.85
N THR A 219 -16.35 3.25 -1.69
CA THR A 219 -16.98 4.54 -1.34
C THR A 219 -15.95 5.67 -1.32
N ILE A 220 -14.77 5.45 -0.74
CA ILE A 220 -13.69 6.45 -0.71
C ILE A 220 -13.19 6.75 -2.14
N LEU A 221 -12.99 5.73 -2.98
CA LEU A 221 -12.59 5.91 -4.37
C LEU A 221 -13.63 6.73 -5.17
N GLU A 222 -14.91 6.43 -5.00
CA GLU A 222 -16.01 7.16 -5.66
C GLU A 222 -16.05 8.63 -5.20
N SER A 223 -15.82 8.91 -3.91
CA SER A 223 -15.73 10.27 -3.37
C SER A 223 -14.55 11.07 -3.95
N ALA A 224 -13.48 10.38 -4.33
CA ALA A 224 -12.32 10.95 -5.02
C ALA A 224 -12.48 10.98 -6.56
N ASN A 225 -13.69 10.73 -7.07
CA ASN A 225 -14.01 10.68 -8.50
C ASN A 225 -13.20 9.62 -9.28
N LEU A 226 -12.93 8.48 -8.65
CA LEU A 226 -12.25 7.32 -9.22
C LEU A 226 -13.24 6.18 -9.46
N ARG A 227 -12.99 5.38 -10.48
CA ARG A 227 -13.71 4.13 -10.75
C ARG A 227 -12.75 2.96 -10.84
N ILE A 228 -13.17 1.83 -10.33
CA ILE A 228 -12.44 0.57 -10.47
C ILE A 228 -12.58 0.11 -11.94
N VAL A 229 -11.45 -0.18 -12.58
CA VAL A 229 -11.40 -0.73 -13.94
C VAL A 229 -10.97 -2.18 -13.96
N LYS A 230 -10.32 -2.67 -12.90
CA LYS A 230 -9.92 -4.05 -12.74
C LYS A 230 -9.76 -4.37 -11.25
N ILE A 231 -10.16 -5.58 -10.87
CA ILE A 231 -9.93 -6.15 -9.55
C ILE A 231 -9.55 -7.62 -9.69
N CYS A 232 -8.54 -8.07 -8.95
CA CYS A 232 -8.13 -9.46 -8.86
C CYS A 232 -7.76 -9.81 -7.42
N LYS A 233 -8.25 -10.95 -6.94
CA LYS A 233 -7.79 -11.53 -5.68
C LYS A 233 -6.42 -12.14 -5.89
N GLN A 234 -5.53 -11.96 -4.92
CA GLN A 234 -4.24 -12.65 -4.89
C GLN A 234 -4.46 -14.12 -4.57
N ASP A 235 -3.90 -15.00 -5.40
CA ASP A 235 -3.94 -16.44 -5.20
C ASP A 235 -2.69 -16.94 -4.45
N ASN A 236 -2.80 -18.14 -3.89
CA ASN A 236 -1.68 -18.88 -3.29
C ASN A 236 -0.99 -18.17 -2.11
N PHE A 237 -1.73 -17.40 -1.33
CA PHE A 237 -1.26 -16.91 -0.04
C PHE A 237 -1.52 -17.94 1.07
N ILE A 238 -0.81 -17.77 2.18
CA ILE A 238 -0.95 -18.59 3.38
C ILE A 238 -2.40 -18.50 3.88
N GLN A 239 -2.96 -19.62 4.30
CA GLN A 239 -4.29 -19.65 4.90
C GLN A 239 -4.29 -18.91 6.25
N GLY A 240 -5.41 -18.26 6.56
CA GLY A 240 -5.57 -17.50 7.81
C GLY A 240 -5.23 -16.01 7.70
N LEU A 241 -4.61 -15.57 6.60
CA LEU A 241 -4.40 -14.15 6.33
C LEU A 241 -5.67 -13.50 5.73
N PHE A 242 -5.79 -12.20 5.90
CA PHE A 242 -6.80 -11.44 5.17
C PHE A 242 -6.67 -11.66 3.66
N PRO A 243 -7.80 -11.71 2.91
CA PRO A 243 -7.75 -11.76 1.47
C PRO A 243 -7.11 -10.47 0.92
N VAL A 244 -6.11 -10.64 0.05
CA VAL A 244 -5.43 -9.54 -0.63
C VAL A 244 -6.01 -9.36 -2.02
N TYR A 245 -6.31 -8.12 -2.39
CA TYR A 245 -6.75 -7.78 -3.75
C TYR A 245 -5.84 -6.74 -4.38
N SER A 246 -5.62 -6.90 -5.68
CA SER A 246 -5.06 -5.85 -6.55
C SER A 246 -6.21 -5.17 -7.28
N ILE A 247 -6.30 -3.86 -7.14
CA ILE A 247 -7.36 -3.03 -7.71
C ILE A 247 -6.72 -1.95 -8.57
N ALA A 248 -7.11 -1.83 -9.84
CA ALA A 248 -6.72 -0.70 -10.68
C ALA A 248 -7.88 0.28 -10.79
N CYS A 249 -7.57 1.56 -10.52
CA CYS A 249 -8.52 2.65 -10.55
C CYS A 249 -8.11 3.71 -11.57
N LYS A 250 -9.09 4.32 -12.23
CA LYS A 250 -8.90 5.45 -13.15
C LYS A 250 -9.88 6.57 -12.82
N PRO A 251 -9.53 7.84 -13.12
CA PRO A 251 -10.47 8.94 -12.99
C PRO A 251 -11.76 8.69 -13.77
N ASN A 252 -12.90 9.07 -13.18
CA ASN A 252 -14.15 9.17 -13.92
C ASN A 252 -14.03 10.34 -14.88
N ARG A 253 -13.83 10.07 -16.17
CA ARG A 253 -13.91 11.13 -17.20
C ARG A 253 -15.37 11.50 -17.34
N ARG A 254 -15.71 12.76 -17.10
CA ARG A 254 -16.97 13.30 -17.64
C ARG A 254 -16.86 13.17 -19.16
N ILE A 255 -17.81 12.48 -19.78
CA ILE A 255 -18.00 12.53 -21.23
C ILE A 255 -18.36 14.01 -21.51
N GLN A 256 -17.42 14.74 -22.11
CA GLN A 256 -17.68 16.06 -22.66
C GLN A 256 -18.44 15.90 -23.96
#